data_e16794eb2235dc190536eae0ecd4f2b4
#
_entry.id   e16794eb2235dc190536eae0ecd4f2b4
#
_cell.length_a   1.000
_cell.length_b   1.000
_cell.length_c   1.000
_cell.angle_alpha   90.00
_cell.angle_beta   90.00
_cell.angle_gamma   90.00
#
_symmetry.space_group_name_H-M   'P 1'
#
loop_
_entity.id
_entity.type
_entity.pdbx_description
1 polymer ?
#
loop_
_entity_poly.entity_id
_entity_poly.type
_entity_poly.pdbx_seq_one_letter_code
_entity_poly.pdbx_strand_id
1 'polypeptide(L)'
;NFVPPEIKSVEMTAAMELQLAAIENGTASADEVISSITEKIKAIIEAEKHRAHTPVAEPRTAQKNPVGKCPKCGGNVYKFVRDNIFYCEKAPKDCIFCVYEDDYFFTSKGKKLTESMMKNLLSQGEVKVSGFKSEKTGNTYNAVVSFADRTDKNGNAKIGFTMRFEDKKK
;
A
#
# COMPACT_ATOMS: atom_id res chain seq x y z
N ASN A 1 7.80 11.59 5.88
CA ASN A 1 9.19 11.07 5.92
C ASN A 1 9.78 11.45 7.27
N PHE A 2 9.71 10.53 8.21
CA PHE A 2 10.26 10.68 9.54
C PHE A 2 11.71 10.16 9.52
N VAL A 3 12.63 11.06 9.24
CA VAL A 3 14.09 10.80 9.35
C VAL A 3 14.63 11.80 10.34
N PRO A 4 15.33 11.36 11.41
CA PRO A 4 15.96 12.26 12.36
C PRO A 4 16.80 13.32 11.64
N PRO A 5 16.75 14.60 12.06
CA PRO A 5 17.49 15.68 11.42
C PRO A 5 19.00 15.42 11.40
N GLU A 6 19.50 14.71 12.41
CA GLU A 6 20.91 14.34 12.53
C GLU A 6 21.36 13.45 11.36
N ILE A 7 20.50 12.55 10.86
CA ILE A 7 20.81 11.67 9.72
C ILE A 7 20.76 12.43 8.38
N LYS A 8 20.13 13.60 8.36
CA LYS A 8 20.08 14.46 7.16
C LYS A 8 21.19 15.50 7.13
N SER A 9 22.03 15.56 8.15
CA SER A 9 23.03 16.61 8.24
C SER A 9 24.21 16.33 7.30
N VAL A 10 24.60 17.35 6.56
CA VAL A 10 25.76 17.31 5.67
C VAL A 10 27.04 17.15 6.51
N GLU A 11 27.06 17.72 7.71
CA GLU A 11 28.16 17.64 8.64
C GLU A 11 28.43 16.22 9.11
N MET A 12 27.37 15.43 9.34
CA MET A 12 27.51 14.03 9.73
C MET A 12 28.10 13.19 8.59
N THR A 13 27.67 13.43 7.36
CA THR A 13 28.22 12.76 6.17
C THR A 13 29.69 13.11 5.99
N ALA A 14 30.02 14.39 6.05
CA ALA A 14 31.42 14.85 5.93
C ALA A 14 32.33 14.29 7.04
N ALA A 15 31.82 14.20 8.27
CA ALA A 15 32.56 13.61 9.39
C ALA A 15 32.83 12.10 9.17
N MET A 16 31.86 11.36 8.60
CA MET A 16 32.05 9.95 8.27
C MET A 16 33.07 9.76 7.15
N GLU A 17 33.05 10.60 6.12
CA GLU A 17 34.07 10.57 5.03
C GLU A 17 35.49 10.85 5.55
N LEU A 18 35.62 11.81 6.45
CA LEU A 18 36.91 12.08 7.09
C LEU A 18 37.41 10.90 7.92
N GLN A 19 36.54 10.21 8.63
CA GLN A 19 36.90 9.02 9.40
C GLN A 19 37.32 7.86 8.49
N LEU A 20 36.65 7.66 7.36
CA LEU A 20 37.01 6.66 6.37
C LEU A 20 38.39 6.98 5.74
N ALA A 21 38.62 8.23 5.39
CA ALA A 21 39.92 8.67 4.89
C ALA A 21 41.06 8.48 5.92
N ALA A 22 40.78 8.65 7.21
CA ALA A 22 41.73 8.41 8.28
C ALA A 22 42.11 6.91 8.40
N ILE A 23 41.16 5.99 8.17
CA ILE A 23 41.44 4.55 8.10
C ILE A 23 42.30 4.24 6.88
N GLU A 24 41.97 4.78 5.71
CA GLU A 24 42.71 4.58 4.47
C GLU A 24 44.18 5.06 4.58
N ASN A 25 44.38 6.17 5.26
CA ASN A 25 45.71 6.74 5.51
C ASN A 25 46.43 6.09 6.70
N GLY A 26 45.84 5.09 7.37
CA GLY A 26 46.46 4.42 8.51
C GLY A 26 46.58 5.25 9.79
N THR A 27 45.86 6.39 9.88
CA THR A 27 45.85 7.28 11.05
C THR A 27 44.76 6.98 12.07
N ALA A 28 43.83 6.10 11.74
CA ALA A 28 42.78 5.61 12.63
C ALA A 28 42.58 4.09 12.45
N SER A 29 42.18 3.41 13.52
CA SER A 29 41.78 2.00 13.46
C SER A 29 40.35 1.88 13.00
N ALA A 30 40.07 0.86 12.18
CA ALA A 30 38.70 0.54 11.75
C ALA A 30 37.77 0.25 12.95
N ASP A 31 38.29 -0.45 13.97
CA ASP A 31 37.51 -0.78 15.16
C ASP A 31 37.13 0.45 15.99
N GLU A 32 38.02 1.43 16.10
CA GLU A 32 37.72 2.70 16.77
C GLU A 32 36.67 3.51 16.03
N VAL A 33 36.72 3.55 14.70
CA VAL A 33 35.72 4.22 13.87
C VAL A 33 34.35 3.55 13.96
N ILE A 34 34.33 2.23 13.88
CA ILE A 34 33.08 1.44 14.02
C ILE A 34 32.47 1.67 15.40
N SER A 35 33.27 1.65 16.45
CA SER A 35 32.82 1.91 17.82
C SER A 35 32.22 3.31 17.95
N SER A 36 32.91 4.33 17.44
CA SER A 36 32.43 5.71 17.43
C SER A 36 31.09 5.89 16.69
N ILE A 37 30.95 5.26 15.51
CA ILE A 37 29.70 5.29 14.73
C ILE A 37 28.59 4.57 15.49
N THR A 38 28.90 3.42 16.08
CA THR A 38 27.93 2.63 16.84
C THR A 38 27.39 3.41 18.04
N GLU A 39 28.24 4.14 18.75
CA GLU A 39 27.81 4.98 19.88
C GLU A 39 26.94 6.16 19.42
N LYS A 40 27.29 6.81 18.30
CA LYS A 40 26.45 7.87 17.72
C LYS A 40 25.07 7.33 17.33
N ILE A 41 24.98 6.17 16.71
CA ILE A 41 23.71 5.54 16.35
C ILE A 41 22.91 5.21 17.61
N LYS A 42 23.53 4.64 18.64
CA LYS A 42 22.85 4.38 19.92
C LYS A 42 22.29 5.66 20.54
N ALA A 43 23.06 6.73 20.54
CA ALA A 43 22.62 8.03 21.08
C ALA A 43 21.40 8.58 20.29
N ILE A 44 21.41 8.49 18.98
CA ILE A 44 20.28 8.90 18.13
C ILE A 44 19.04 8.04 18.44
N ILE A 45 19.20 6.73 18.57
CA ILE A 45 18.07 5.82 18.92
C ILE A 45 17.49 6.15 20.27
N GLU A 46 18.33 6.41 21.29
CA GLU A 46 17.85 6.76 22.63
C GLU A 46 17.16 8.14 22.63
N ALA A 47 17.70 9.12 21.95
CA ALA A 47 17.07 10.44 21.79
C ALA A 47 15.70 10.33 21.12
N GLU A 48 15.58 9.48 20.08
CA GLU A 48 14.32 9.27 19.39
C GLU A 48 13.30 8.45 20.20
N LYS A 49 13.74 7.54 21.08
CA LYS A 49 12.82 6.83 22.01
C LYS A 49 12.10 7.79 22.96
N HIS A 50 12.79 8.85 23.40
CA HIS A 50 12.25 9.85 24.32
C HIS A 50 11.60 11.03 23.61
N ARG A 51 11.79 11.17 22.30
CA ARG A 51 11.08 12.18 21.53
C ARG A 51 9.61 11.78 21.47
N ALA A 52 8.74 12.61 22.02
CA ALA A 52 7.31 12.43 21.88
C ALA A 52 7.01 12.43 20.38
N HIS A 53 6.85 11.24 19.82
CA HIS A 53 6.33 11.09 18.47
C HIS A 53 4.91 11.61 18.52
N THR A 54 4.72 12.85 18.13
CA THR A 54 3.40 13.25 17.66
C THR A 54 3.06 12.22 16.59
N PRO A 55 2.03 11.40 16.79
CA PRO A 55 1.68 10.44 15.79
C PRO A 55 1.50 11.22 14.49
N VAL A 56 2.40 11.04 13.52
CA VAL A 56 2.18 11.47 12.15
C VAL A 56 1.17 10.50 11.54
N ALA A 57 0.08 10.40 12.22
CA ALA A 57 -1.18 10.00 11.69
C ALA A 57 -1.99 11.29 11.57
N GLU A 58 -1.60 12.15 10.64
CA GLU A 58 -2.65 12.67 9.79
C GLU A 58 -3.42 11.41 9.41
N PRO A 59 -4.67 11.23 9.85
CA PRO A 59 -5.46 10.12 9.37
C PRO A 59 -5.38 10.24 7.86
N ARG A 60 -4.81 9.23 7.22
CA ARG A 60 -4.80 9.14 5.77
C ARG A 60 -6.19 9.55 5.38
N THR A 61 -6.34 10.68 4.65
CA THR A 61 -7.63 11.31 4.45
C THR A 61 -8.52 10.35 3.67
N ALA A 62 -9.13 9.43 4.40
CA ALA A 62 -10.24 8.65 3.92
C ALA A 62 -11.31 9.65 3.50
N GLN A 63 -11.96 9.42 2.39
CA GLN A 63 -13.14 10.19 2.06
C GLN A 63 -14.04 10.20 3.31
N LYS A 64 -14.57 11.38 3.69
CA LYS A 64 -15.41 11.54 4.89
C LYS A 64 -16.62 10.59 4.87
N ASN A 65 -17.05 10.14 3.69
CA ASN A 65 -18.19 9.27 3.52
C ASN A 65 -17.75 7.85 3.10
N PRO A 66 -18.28 6.81 3.72
CA PRO A 66 -17.99 5.44 3.31
C PRO A 66 -18.54 5.17 1.90
N VAL A 67 -17.82 4.39 1.13
CA VAL A 67 -18.23 3.93 -0.21
C VAL A 67 -19.34 2.88 -0.11
N GLY A 68 -19.33 2.08 0.95
CA GLY A 68 -20.33 1.04 1.22
C GLY A 68 -19.95 0.17 2.42
N LYS A 69 -20.67 -0.95 2.58
CA LYS A 69 -20.41 -1.92 3.65
C LYS A 69 -19.50 -3.04 3.17
N CYS A 70 -18.59 -3.45 4.03
CA CYS A 70 -17.66 -4.53 3.75
C CYS A 70 -18.38 -5.88 3.68
N PRO A 71 -18.24 -6.66 2.59
CA PRO A 71 -18.90 -7.96 2.46
C PRO A 71 -18.33 -9.03 3.39
N LYS A 72 -17.15 -8.77 4.02
CA LYS A 72 -16.49 -9.73 4.92
C LYS A 72 -16.85 -9.53 6.39
N CYS A 73 -16.97 -8.29 6.84
CA CYS A 73 -17.16 -8.02 8.28
C CYS A 73 -18.26 -6.99 8.59
N GLY A 74 -18.97 -6.49 7.56
CA GLY A 74 -20.04 -5.49 7.72
C GLY A 74 -19.55 -4.07 8.09
N GLY A 75 -18.26 -3.86 8.32
CA GLY A 75 -17.68 -2.55 8.59
C GLY A 75 -17.80 -1.60 7.40
N ASN A 76 -17.38 -0.36 7.57
CA ASN A 76 -17.41 0.62 6.48
C ASN A 76 -16.20 0.46 5.56
N VAL A 77 -16.41 0.61 4.26
CA VAL A 77 -15.34 0.66 3.25
C VAL A 77 -15.13 2.11 2.84
N TYR A 78 -13.89 2.56 2.88
CA TYR A 78 -13.48 3.90 2.49
C TYR A 78 -12.54 3.87 1.29
N LYS A 79 -12.48 4.98 0.56
CA LYS A 79 -11.51 5.19 -0.50
C LYS A 79 -10.36 6.06 0.00
N PHE A 80 -9.13 5.59 -0.18
CA PHE A 80 -7.94 6.45 -0.11
C PHE A 80 -7.59 6.97 -1.49
N VAL A 81 -7.80 8.26 -1.69
CA VAL A 81 -7.56 8.90 -2.99
C VAL A 81 -6.07 8.88 -3.34
N ARG A 82 -5.20 9.12 -2.34
CA ARG A 82 -3.74 9.18 -2.54
C ARG A 82 -3.15 7.87 -3.01
N ASP A 83 -3.65 6.75 -2.49
CA ASP A 83 -3.09 5.42 -2.74
C ASP A 83 -3.94 4.62 -3.73
N ASN A 84 -5.02 5.20 -4.27
CA ASN A 84 -5.97 4.55 -5.18
C ASN A 84 -6.48 3.21 -4.64
N ILE A 85 -6.84 3.17 -3.36
CA ILE A 85 -7.20 1.95 -2.65
C ILE A 85 -8.57 2.07 -1.99
N PHE A 86 -9.35 0.99 -2.03
CA PHE A 86 -10.55 0.79 -1.21
C PHE A 86 -10.21 -0.17 -0.07
N TYR A 87 -10.52 0.20 1.16
CA TYR A 87 -10.19 -0.60 2.33
C TYR A 87 -11.31 -0.56 3.37
N CYS A 88 -11.43 -1.63 4.13
CA CYS A 88 -12.32 -1.69 5.28
C CYS A 88 -11.70 -0.98 6.49
N GLU A 89 -12.50 -0.26 7.26
CA GLU A 89 -12.06 0.41 8.49
C GLU A 89 -11.42 -0.52 9.52
N LYS A 90 -11.75 -1.81 9.49
CA LYS A 90 -11.21 -2.85 10.35
C LYS A 90 -9.93 -3.52 9.80
N ALA A 91 -9.52 -3.16 8.60
CA ALA A 91 -8.31 -3.72 8.01
C ALA A 91 -7.05 -2.98 8.57
N PRO A 92 -5.90 -3.67 8.69
CA PRO A 92 -5.68 -5.10 8.40
C PRO A 92 -5.92 -6.02 9.61
N LYS A 93 -6.24 -5.51 10.81
CA LYS A 93 -6.30 -6.30 12.04
C LYS A 93 -7.43 -7.34 12.02
N ASP A 94 -8.65 -6.87 11.78
CA ASP A 94 -9.87 -7.68 11.93
C ASP A 94 -10.57 -7.92 10.59
N CYS A 95 -9.98 -7.48 9.46
CA CYS A 95 -10.52 -7.67 8.14
C CYS A 95 -9.44 -7.64 7.07
N ILE A 96 -9.59 -8.47 6.05
CA ILE A 96 -8.66 -8.55 4.92
C ILE A 96 -9.10 -7.70 3.71
N PHE A 97 -10.22 -6.97 3.82
CA PHE A 97 -10.79 -6.26 2.68
C PHE A 97 -9.95 -5.03 2.33
N CYS A 98 -9.19 -5.17 1.26
CA CYS A 98 -8.32 -4.16 0.68
C CYS A 98 -8.19 -4.41 -0.81
N VAL A 99 -8.56 -3.45 -1.65
CA VAL A 99 -8.62 -3.58 -3.11
C VAL A 99 -8.09 -2.32 -3.77
N TYR A 100 -7.28 -2.46 -4.81
CA TYR A 100 -6.71 -1.35 -5.58
C TYR A 100 -7.57 -0.98 -6.79
N GLU A 101 -7.62 0.32 -7.15
CA GLU A 101 -8.30 0.78 -8.38
C GLU A 101 -7.65 0.24 -9.65
N ASP A 102 -6.34 0.04 -9.59
CA ASP A 102 -5.51 -0.49 -10.67
C ASP A 102 -5.24 -2.00 -10.54
N ASP A 103 -6.12 -2.74 -9.85
CA ASP A 103 -5.99 -4.19 -9.73
C ASP A 103 -5.80 -4.83 -11.11
N TYR A 104 -4.87 -5.78 -11.19
CA TYR A 104 -4.50 -6.45 -12.44
C TYR A 104 -5.69 -7.09 -13.16
N PHE A 105 -6.69 -7.54 -12.41
CA PHE A 105 -7.93 -8.07 -13.00
C PHE A 105 -8.59 -7.09 -13.96
N PHE A 106 -8.61 -5.79 -13.62
CA PHE A 106 -9.19 -4.75 -14.47
C PHE A 106 -8.19 -4.21 -15.48
N THR A 107 -6.97 -3.94 -15.06
CA THR A 107 -5.95 -3.29 -15.92
C THR A 107 -5.53 -4.17 -17.08
N SER A 108 -5.44 -5.49 -16.89
CA SER A 108 -5.19 -6.45 -17.97
C SER A 108 -6.27 -6.43 -19.04
N LYS A 109 -7.46 -5.93 -18.75
CA LYS A 109 -8.60 -5.81 -19.66
C LYS A 109 -8.88 -4.37 -20.10
N GLY A 110 -7.89 -3.48 -19.89
CA GLY A 110 -7.95 -2.07 -20.29
C GLY A 110 -8.96 -1.23 -19.52
N LYS A 111 -9.26 -1.61 -18.26
CA LYS A 111 -10.17 -0.89 -17.36
C LYS A 111 -9.49 -0.60 -16.03
N LYS A 112 -10.10 0.29 -15.24
CA LYS A 112 -9.81 0.51 -13.84
C LYS A 112 -11.07 0.34 -13.01
N LEU A 113 -10.91 -0.06 -11.76
CA LEU A 113 -12.01 -0.16 -10.80
C LEU A 113 -12.40 1.24 -10.34
N THR A 114 -13.57 1.69 -10.75
CA THR A 114 -14.08 3.02 -10.36
C THR A 114 -14.86 2.96 -9.05
N GLU A 115 -15.01 4.10 -8.37
CA GLU A 115 -15.81 4.19 -7.15
C GLU A 115 -17.28 3.77 -7.37
N SER A 116 -17.86 4.11 -8.53
CA SER A 116 -19.22 3.69 -8.89
C SER A 116 -19.33 2.16 -9.02
N MET A 117 -18.34 1.52 -9.64
CA MET A 117 -18.29 0.05 -9.71
C MET A 117 -18.14 -0.56 -8.32
N MET A 118 -17.30 0.03 -7.47
CA MET A 118 -17.12 -0.44 -6.09
C MET A 118 -18.41 -0.31 -5.28
N LYS A 119 -19.15 0.80 -5.40
CA LYS A 119 -20.46 0.97 -4.75
C LYS A 119 -21.46 -0.14 -5.14
N ASN A 120 -21.51 -0.46 -6.43
CA ASN A 120 -22.39 -1.53 -6.91
C ASN A 120 -21.93 -2.91 -6.39
N LEU A 121 -20.63 -3.18 -6.42
CA LEU A 121 -20.06 -4.43 -5.88
C LEU A 121 -20.35 -4.59 -4.38
N LEU A 122 -20.26 -3.52 -3.61
CA LEU A 122 -20.52 -3.56 -2.16
C LEU A 122 -22.01 -3.67 -1.83
N SER A 123 -22.89 -3.11 -2.65
CA SER A 123 -24.34 -3.09 -2.41
C SER A 123 -25.06 -4.31 -2.99
N GLN A 124 -24.66 -4.76 -4.17
CA GLN A 124 -25.33 -5.82 -4.93
C GLN A 124 -24.53 -7.13 -5.01
N GLY A 125 -23.27 -7.11 -4.57
CA GLY A 125 -22.35 -8.25 -4.69
C GLY A 125 -21.75 -8.42 -6.09
N GLU A 126 -22.33 -7.74 -7.11
CA GLU A 126 -21.87 -7.83 -8.48
C GLU A 126 -22.05 -6.50 -9.23
N VAL A 127 -21.29 -6.33 -10.33
CA VAL A 127 -21.38 -5.16 -11.20
C VAL A 127 -21.23 -5.57 -12.66
N LYS A 128 -22.06 -5.01 -13.53
CA LYS A 128 -21.92 -5.16 -14.98
C LYS A 128 -20.87 -4.18 -15.49
N VAL A 129 -19.88 -4.71 -16.18
CA VAL A 129 -18.79 -3.93 -16.79
C VAL A 129 -18.79 -4.14 -18.29
N SER A 130 -18.94 -3.05 -19.03
CA SER A 130 -18.94 -3.07 -20.49
C SER A 130 -17.57 -2.67 -21.04
N GLY A 131 -17.21 -3.24 -22.20
CA GLY A 131 -16.02 -2.86 -22.94
C GLY A 131 -14.71 -3.32 -22.31
N PHE A 132 -14.68 -4.47 -21.67
CA PHE A 132 -13.42 -5.18 -21.40
C PHE A 132 -12.74 -5.57 -22.71
N LYS A 133 -11.42 -5.42 -22.79
CA LYS A 133 -10.63 -5.85 -23.94
C LYS A 133 -10.14 -7.28 -23.73
N SER A 134 -10.35 -8.13 -24.74
CA SER A 134 -9.78 -9.47 -24.75
C SER A 134 -8.30 -9.42 -25.14
N GLU A 135 -7.43 -9.96 -24.31
CA GLU A 135 -5.98 -10.05 -24.60
C GLU A 135 -5.70 -10.92 -25.84
N LYS A 136 -6.54 -11.94 -26.10
CA LYS A 136 -6.33 -12.87 -27.23
C LYS A 136 -6.82 -12.32 -28.56
N THR A 137 -7.96 -11.60 -28.58
CA THR A 137 -8.63 -11.22 -29.83
C THR A 137 -8.68 -9.72 -30.05
N GLY A 138 -8.32 -8.90 -29.06
CA GLY A 138 -8.47 -7.46 -29.10
C GLY A 138 -9.92 -6.94 -29.07
N ASN A 139 -10.90 -7.83 -29.21
CA ASN A 139 -12.31 -7.47 -29.20
C ASN A 139 -12.80 -7.05 -27.82
N THR A 140 -13.82 -6.19 -27.81
CA THR A 140 -14.48 -5.79 -26.57
C THR A 140 -15.63 -6.74 -26.22
N TYR A 141 -15.81 -6.95 -24.91
CA TYR A 141 -16.90 -7.76 -24.37
C TYR A 141 -17.45 -7.18 -23.07
N ASN A 142 -18.64 -7.63 -22.68
CA ASN A 142 -19.27 -7.26 -21.43
C ASN A 142 -19.24 -8.47 -20.49
N ALA A 143 -19.07 -8.20 -19.20
CA ALA A 143 -19.08 -9.24 -18.18
C ALA A 143 -19.68 -8.71 -16.87
N VAL A 144 -20.19 -9.62 -16.06
CA VAL A 144 -20.58 -9.36 -14.69
C VAL A 144 -19.43 -9.76 -13.79
N VAL A 145 -18.96 -8.82 -12.98
CA VAL A 145 -17.84 -8.98 -12.06
C VAL A 145 -18.37 -9.10 -10.64
N SER A 146 -17.79 -9.99 -9.85
CA SER A 146 -18.07 -10.15 -8.41
C SER A 146 -16.76 -10.32 -7.63
N PHE A 147 -16.83 -10.16 -6.31
CA PHE A 147 -15.69 -10.47 -5.44
C PHE A 147 -15.40 -11.97 -5.41
N ALA A 148 -14.13 -12.30 -5.25
CA ALA A 148 -13.66 -13.67 -5.05
C ALA A 148 -12.56 -13.69 -3.99
N ASP A 149 -12.56 -14.73 -3.17
CA ASP A 149 -11.44 -15.00 -2.28
C ASP A 149 -10.27 -15.53 -3.09
N ARG A 150 -9.10 -14.98 -2.84
CA ARG A 150 -7.85 -15.37 -3.47
C ARG A 150 -6.75 -15.47 -2.43
N THR A 151 -5.66 -16.07 -2.82
CA THR A 151 -4.46 -16.16 -2.01
C THR A 151 -3.32 -15.46 -2.76
N ASP A 152 -2.49 -14.71 -2.05
CA ASP A 152 -1.29 -14.11 -2.62
C ASP A 152 -0.17 -15.16 -2.80
N LYS A 153 0.98 -14.72 -3.34
CA LYS A 153 2.14 -15.60 -3.57
C LYS A 153 2.74 -16.16 -2.26
N ASN A 154 2.44 -15.55 -1.13
CA ASN A 154 2.92 -15.92 0.20
C ASN A 154 1.91 -16.76 0.98
N GLY A 155 0.77 -17.12 0.36
CA GLY A 155 -0.28 -17.90 1.02
C GLY A 155 -1.27 -17.07 1.85
N ASN A 156 -1.18 -15.73 1.86
CA ASN A 156 -2.10 -14.89 2.61
C ASN A 156 -3.42 -14.71 1.86
N ALA A 157 -4.52 -14.77 2.59
CA ALA A 157 -5.84 -14.53 2.03
C ALA A 157 -5.98 -13.04 1.59
N LYS A 158 -6.51 -12.83 0.39
CA LYS A 158 -6.82 -11.52 -0.16
C LYS A 158 -8.15 -11.51 -0.89
N ILE A 159 -8.70 -10.31 -1.08
CA ILE A 159 -9.85 -10.12 -1.94
C ILE A 159 -9.38 -9.94 -3.38
N GLY A 160 -10.00 -10.63 -4.29
CA GLY A 160 -9.82 -10.48 -5.72
C GLY A 160 -11.17 -10.41 -6.43
N PHE A 161 -11.15 -10.64 -7.73
CA PHE A 161 -12.33 -10.57 -8.56
C PHE A 161 -12.47 -11.83 -9.43
N THR A 162 -13.72 -12.17 -9.72
CA THR A 162 -14.09 -13.14 -10.75
C THR A 162 -15.08 -12.50 -11.70
N MET A 163 -15.27 -13.09 -12.87
CA MET A 163 -16.27 -12.61 -13.83
C MET A 163 -17.01 -13.77 -14.46
N ARG A 164 -18.26 -13.49 -14.85
CA ARG A 164 -19.08 -14.35 -15.71
C ARG A 164 -19.55 -13.57 -16.93
N PHE A 165 -19.67 -14.23 -18.05
CA PHE A 165 -20.25 -13.62 -19.24
C PHE A 165 -21.77 -13.51 -19.10
N GLU A 166 -22.35 -12.45 -19.63
CA GLU A 166 -23.79 -12.38 -19.76
C GLU A 166 -24.26 -13.39 -20.80
N ASP A 167 -25.20 -14.25 -20.41
CA ASP A 167 -25.90 -15.09 -21.36
C ASP A 167 -26.66 -14.17 -22.32
N LYS A 168 -26.33 -14.24 -23.62
CA LYS A 168 -27.14 -13.58 -24.63
C LYS A 168 -28.51 -14.21 -24.54
N LYS A 169 -29.51 -13.51 -23.93
CA LYS A 169 -30.88 -13.88 -24.11
C LYS A 169 -31.16 -13.98 -25.61
N LYS A 170 -31.45 -15.20 -26.07
CA LYS A 170 -31.99 -15.46 -27.41
C LYS A 170 -33.33 -14.76 -27.54
#